data_c3c6c784ac79bf793ec3cfe3d4190750
#
_entry.id   c3c6c784ac79bf793ec3cfe3d4190750
#
_cell.length_a   1.000
_cell.length_b   1.000
_cell.length_c   1.000
_cell.angle_alpha   90.00
_cell.angle_beta   90.00
_cell.angle_gamma   90.00
#
_symmetry.space_group_name_H-M   'P 1'
#
loop_
_entity.id
_entity.type
_entity.pdbx_description
1 polymer ?
#
loop_
_entity_poly.entity_id
_entity_poly.type
_entity_poly.pdbx_seq_one_letter_code
_entity_poly.pdbx_strand_id
1 'polypeptide(L)'
;VYDNYFHISPRPSATGSMAKLGIPSVSVDINYDTAFVNKLCEYCNRDKFPAGTLGEKDPSVDFSTMVPLYFLKPLYKDFDVVRISIAGFNLKDHYRLGMYIKEVSEELGRKTIVIAATDFSRVEASALIETAKQTDKNLINIMSAGEFNHLFDMETDPAFNKIGKESLRMFATLAGSLDKTDVISSNLSYDYADMRGFGICSYASIKEDRMRNFLEKLGPYDEYAKLAYEAIVAFVKNKEILPVPSTLPSEIAKGKGGVFVTIYLNGEERGHYGFVNKDKSLAEDIINTAIKAATVDSRFKPVSESELKKITVEVVTCSRPHSQSSAS
;
A
#
# COMPACT_ATOMS: atom_id res chain seq x y z
N VAL A 1 -1.82 30.45 -5.29
CA VAL A 1 -0.41 30.80 -5.28
C VAL A 1 0.23 30.00 -4.16
N TYR A 2 1.11 29.08 -4.52
CA TYR A 2 1.82 28.27 -3.53
C TYR A 2 3.01 29.08 -3.02
N ASP A 3 3.04 29.27 -1.70
CA ASP A 3 4.19 29.86 -1.03
C ASP A 3 5.42 28.92 -1.12
N ASN A 4 6.62 29.47 -1.04
CA ASN A 4 7.85 28.71 -0.90
C ASN A 4 8.07 28.31 0.58
N TYR A 5 7.02 27.77 1.20
CA TYR A 5 7.03 27.34 2.59
C TYR A 5 5.90 26.36 2.84
N PHE A 6 6.20 25.23 3.51
CA PHE A 6 5.19 24.27 3.95
C PHE A 6 4.58 24.74 5.28
N HIS A 7 3.31 25.12 5.26
CA HIS A 7 2.63 25.59 6.45
C HIS A 7 2.05 24.42 7.25
N ILE A 8 2.42 24.35 8.53
CA ILE A 8 1.94 23.39 9.50
C ILE A 8 1.03 24.15 10.48
N SER A 9 -0.19 23.68 10.72
CA SER A 9 -1.10 24.35 11.63
C SER A 9 -0.61 24.26 13.08
N PRO A 10 -0.42 25.41 13.77
CA PRO A 10 0.06 25.44 15.14
C PRO A 10 -1.06 25.34 16.20
N ARG A 11 -2.30 25.22 15.77
CA ARG A 11 -3.47 25.33 16.66
C ARG A 11 -3.65 24.07 17.49
N PRO A 12 -4.19 24.19 18.72
CA PRO A 12 -4.57 23.03 19.51
C PRO A 12 -5.87 22.38 19.02
N SER A 13 -6.78 23.17 18.43
CA SER A 13 -8.06 22.68 17.90
C SER A 13 -8.63 23.62 16.85
N ALA A 14 -9.55 23.11 16.04
CA ALA A 14 -10.32 23.89 15.07
C ALA A 14 -11.67 23.21 14.82
N THR A 15 -12.63 24.00 14.33
CA THR A 15 -13.90 23.47 13.82
C THR A 15 -14.05 23.84 12.36
N GLY A 16 -14.23 22.83 11.50
CA GLY A 16 -14.55 23.02 10.11
C GLY A 16 -16.06 23.00 9.87
N SER A 17 -16.54 23.74 8.87
CA SER A 17 -17.95 23.79 8.50
C SER A 17 -18.14 23.71 6.99
N MET A 18 -19.14 22.97 6.55
CA MET A 18 -19.54 22.90 5.14
C MET A 18 -20.60 23.96 4.77
N ALA A 19 -20.78 24.97 5.59
CA ALA A 19 -21.74 26.06 5.33
C ALA A 19 -21.50 26.78 4.00
N LYS A 20 -20.24 26.94 3.60
CA LYS A 20 -19.85 27.52 2.28
C LYS A 20 -20.30 26.67 1.08
N LEU A 21 -20.59 25.39 1.29
CA LEU A 21 -21.17 24.49 0.29
C LEU A 21 -22.69 24.37 0.42
N GLY A 22 -23.33 25.20 1.21
CA GLY A 22 -24.78 25.17 1.42
C GLY A 22 -25.25 24.11 2.41
N ILE A 23 -24.33 23.47 3.18
CA ILE A 23 -24.64 22.42 4.15
C ILE A 23 -24.17 22.86 5.56
N PRO A 24 -24.84 23.86 6.18
CA PRO A 24 -24.41 24.42 7.48
C PRO A 24 -24.53 23.43 8.64
N SER A 25 -25.35 22.40 8.50
CA SER A 25 -25.53 21.35 9.51
C SER A 25 -24.31 20.40 9.63
N VAL A 26 -23.38 20.43 8.68
CA VAL A 26 -22.18 19.59 8.72
C VAL A 26 -21.00 20.39 9.24
N SER A 27 -20.50 19.98 10.39
CA SER A 27 -19.26 20.49 10.99
C SER A 27 -18.40 19.35 11.49
N VAL A 28 -17.10 19.59 11.56
CA VAL A 28 -16.10 18.62 12.04
C VAL A 28 -15.19 19.32 13.03
N ASP A 29 -15.17 18.86 14.27
CA ASP A 29 -14.23 19.31 15.29
C ASP A 29 -12.92 18.52 15.17
N ILE A 30 -11.83 19.23 15.27
CA ILE A 30 -10.46 18.71 15.09
C ILE A 30 -9.64 19.07 16.32
N ASN A 31 -8.99 18.09 16.91
CA ASN A 31 -7.88 18.27 17.83
C ASN A 31 -6.57 18.06 17.07
N TYR A 32 -5.58 18.90 17.33
CA TYR A 32 -4.27 18.78 16.69
C TYR A 32 -3.25 18.12 17.64
N ASP A 33 -2.42 17.23 17.12
CA ASP A 33 -1.25 16.69 17.84
C ASP A 33 -0.16 17.75 17.90
N THR A 34 -0.23 18.63 18.91
CA THR A 34 0.75 19.71 19.08
C THR A 34 2.17 19.18 19.36
N ALA A 35 2.30 18.02 19.99
CA ALA A 35 3.59 17.39 20.24
C ALA A 35 4.23 16.95 18.90
N PHE A 36 3.44 16.37 18.00
CA PHE A 36 3.89 16.02 16.66
C PHE A 36 4.30 17.26 15.86
N VAL A 37 3.48 18.31 15.88
CA VAL A 37 3.78 19.57 15.18
C VAL A 37 5.09 20.16 15.67
N ASN A 38 5.32 20.22 16.98
CA ASN A 38 6.54 20.76 17.57
C ASN A 38 7.76 19.92 17.15
N LYS A 39 7.67 18.60 17.22
CA LYS A 39 8.76 17.71 16.83
C LYS A 39 9.06 17.81 15.32
N LEU A 40 8.04 17.89 14.48
CA LEU A 40 8.22 18.09 13.03
C LEU A 40 8.92 19.42 12.73
N CYS A 41 8.55 20.50 13.44
CA CYS A 41 9.24 21.77 13.32
C CYS A 41 10.70 21.72 13.79
N GLU A 42 11.03 20.92 14.83
CA GLU A 42 12.43 20.69 15.24
C GLU A 42 13.24 20.06 14.11
N TYR A 43 12.73 19.03 13.43
CA TYR A 43 13.37 18.39 12.29
C TYR A 43 13.60 19.39 11.14
N CYS A 44 12.56 20.14 10.78
CA CYS A 44 12.65 21.13 9.73
C CYS A 44 13.67 22.23 10.05
N ASN A 45 13.69 22.74 11.28
CA ASN A 45 14.65 23.77 11.72
C ASN A 45 16.08 23.24 11.75
N ARG A 46 16.29 22.01 12.24
CA ARG A 46 17.61 21.36 12.25
C ARG A 46 18.24 21.33 10.87
N ASP A 47 17.46 21.00 9.87
CA ASP A 47 17.93 20.81 8.50
C ASP A 47 17.73 22.05 7.62
N LYS A 48 17.29 23.18 8.19
CA LYS A 48 16.95 24.40 7.47
C LYS A 48 15.93 24.16 6.34
N PHE A 49 15.02 23.22 6.58
CA PHE A 49 13.98 22.87 5.64
C PHE A 49 12.83 23.89 5.75
N PRO A 50 12.31 24.42 4.62
CA PRO A 50 11.35 25.53 4.63
C PRO A 50 9.93 25.07 4.99
N ALA A 51 9.75 24.57 6.20
CA ALA A 51 8.47 24.14 6.76
C ALA A 51 8.35 24.52 8.23
N GLY A 52 7.15 24.83 8.67
CA GLY A 52 6.86 25.15 10.06
C GLY A 52 5.52 25.87 10.22
N THR A 53 5.39 26.53 11.37
CA THR A 53 4.13 27.18 11.78
C THR A 53 4.06 28.67 11.45
N LEU A 54 5.08 29.23 10.79
CA LEU A 54 5.10 30.64 10.45
C LEU A 54 4.11 30.95 9.33
N GLY A 55 3.36 32.03 9.48
CA GLY A 55 2.53 32.59 8.41
C GLY A 55 1.26 31.79 8.07
N GLU A 56 0.75 30.97 8.99
CA GLU A 56 -0.59 30.40 8.81
C GLU A 56 -1.62 31.54 8.71
N LYS A 57 -2.15 31.72 7.50
CA LYS A 57 -3.06 32.83 7.20
C LYS A 57 -4.53 32.48 7.30
N ASP A 58 -4.87 31.20 7.17
CA ASP A 58 -6.26 30.74 7.18
C ASP A 58 -6.58 29.91 8.42
N PRO A 59 -7.36 30.47 9.35
CA PRO A 59 -7.84 29.76 10.51
C PRO A 59 -8.91 28.72 10.19
N SER A 60 -9.50 28.75 9.00
CA SER A 60 -10.54 27.83 8.62
C SER A 60 -9.96 26.48 8.19
N VAL A 61 -10.71 25.42 8.51
CA VAL A 61 -10.40 24.07 8.00
C VAL A 61 -10.93 23.99 6.58
N ASP A 62 -10.04 23.71 5.64
CA ASP A 62 -10.38 23.57 4.22
C ASP A 62 -11.10 22.24 3.92
N PHE A 63 -11.68 22.16 2.72
CA PHE A 63 -12.41 20.97 2.30
C PHE A 63 -11.52 19.75 2.12
N SER A 64 -10.27 19.93 1.73
CA SER A 64 -9.30 18.83 1.60
C SER A 64 -9.04 18.14 2.95
N THR A 65 -9.17 18.88 4.05
CA THR A 65 -9.10 18.37 5.42
C THR A 65 -10.45 17.84 5.89
N MET A 66 -11.53 18.59 5.65
CA MET A 66 -12.86 18.25 6.19
C MET A 66 -13.44 16.98 5.57
N VAL A 67 -13.34 16.81 4.26
CA VAL A 67 -13.99 15.69 3.57
C VAL A 67 -13.46 14.33 4.05
N PRO A 68 -12.16 14.08 4.09
CA PRO A 68 -11.65 12.83 4.67
C PRO A 68 -12.07 12.63 6.12
N LEU A 69 -12.03 13.68 6.94
CA LEU A 69 -12.37 13.58 8.36
C LEU A 69 -13.87 13.34 8.59
N TYR A 70 -14.73 13.86 7.75
CA TYR A 70 -16.17 13.58 7.81
C TYR A 70 -16.46 12.09 7.68
N PHE A 71 -15.75 11.37 6.81
CA PHE A 71 -15.90 9.91 6.65
C PHE A 71 -15.17 9.10 7.71
N LEU A 72 -14.06 9.61 8.25
CA LEU A 72 -13.26 8.88 9.25
C LEU A 72 -13.82 8.97 10.65
N LYS A 73 -14.34 10.12 11.07
CA LYS A 73 -14.82 10.34 12.44
C LYS A 73 -15.92 9.38 12.91
N PRO A 74 -16.88 8.95 12.11
CA PRO A 74 -17.82 7.91 12.51
C PRO A 74 -17.19 6.56 12.83
N LEU A 75 -16.02 6.26 12.22
CA LEU A 75 -15.31 4.99 12.37
C LEU A 75 -14.26 5.02 13.48
N TYR A 76 -13.61 6.18 13.65
CA TYR A 76 -12.54 6.42 14.62
C TYR A 76 -12.83 7.68 15.40
N LYS A 77 -13.10 7.56 16.70
CA LYS A 77 -13.51 8.69 17.53
C LYS A 77 -12.34 9.45 18.14
N ASP A 78 -11.27 8.75 18.47
CA ASP A 78 -10.15 9.27 19.26
C ASP A 78 -8.88 9.31 18.40
N PHE A 79 -8.67 10.42 17.72
CA PHE A 79 -7.43 10.72 17.01
C PHE A 79 -7.19 12.22 16.93
N ASP A 80 -5.93 12.59 16.91
CA ASP A 80 -5.47 13.93 16.67
C ASP A 80 -5.00 14.11 15.23
N VAL A 81 -5.00 15.33 14.74
CA VAL A 81 -4.68 15.67 13.35
C VAL A 81 -3.41 16.51 13.29
N VAL A 82 -2.62 16.32 12.26
CA VAL A 82 -1.59 17.25 11.82
C VAL A 82 -1.95 17.71 10.42
N ARG A 83 -2.13 19.01 10.24
CA ARG A 83 -2.50 19.60 8.97
C ARG A 83 -1.30 20.31 8.37
N ILE A 84 -0.96 19.94 7.14
CA ILE A 84 0.20 20.49 6.41
C ILE A 84 -0.26 20.91 5.03
N SER A 85 0.04 22.14 4.63
CA SER A 85 -0.20 22.64 3.28
C SER A 85 1.00 22.34 2.39
N ILE A 86 0.76 21.93 1.14
CA ILE A 86 1.81 21.79 0.13
C ILE A 86 2.35 23.16 -0.29
N ALA A 87 3.56 23.16 -0.87
CA ALA A 87 4.27 24.36 -1.28
C ALA A 87 4.73 24.31 -2.75
N GLY A 88 5.25 25.42 -3.25
CA GLY A 88 5.72 25.54 -4.63
C GLY A 88 7.05 24.85 -4.95
N PHE A 89 7.49 23.91 -4.16
CA PHE A 89 8.75 23.18 -4.32
C PHE A 89 8.68 22.02 -5.31
N ASN A 90 9.84 21.43 -5.62
CA ASN A 90 9.98 20.22 -6.43
C ASN A 90 9.50 18.95 -5.66
N LEU A 91 9.40 17.83 -6.36
CA LEU A 91 8.92 16.58 -5.76
C LEU A 91 9.88 16.01 -4.70
N LYS A 92 11.20 16.25 -4.83
CA LYS A 92 12.19 15.79 -3.84
C LYS A 92 11.98 16.43 -2.48
N ASP A 93 11.65 17.73 -2.46
CA ASP A 93 11.35 18.43 -1.21
C ASP A 93 10.04 17.92 -0.57
N HIS A 94 9.03 17.66 -1.40
CA HIS A 94 7.78 17.04 -0.91
C HIS A 94 8.02 15.63 -0.37
N TYR A 95 8.81 14.82 -1.06
CA TYR A 95 9.20 13.49 -0.58
C TYR A 95 9.95 13.57 0.76
N ARG A 96 10.88 14.52 0.88
CA ARG A 96 11.63 14.75 2.12
C ARG A 96 10.73 15.15 3.29
N LEU A 97 9.71 15.98 3.04
CA LEU A 97 8.69 16.29 4.05
C LEU A 97 7.99 15.01 4.53
N GLY A 98 7.63 14.13 3.60
CA GLY A 98 7.06 12.82 3.93
C GLY A 98 7.98 11.97 4.81
N MET A 99 9.29 11.94 4.51
CA MET A 99 10.27 11.24 5.35
C MET A 99 10.30 11.80 6.78
N TYR A 100 10.26 13.11 6.95
CA TYR A 100 10.19 13.73 8.29
C TYR A 100 8.92 13.34 9.03
N ILE A 101 7.77 13.29 8.35
CA ILE A 101 6.50 12.83 8.95
C ILE A 101 6.65 11.40 9.47
N LYS A 102 7.29 10.51 8.70
CA LYS A 102 7.56 9.13 9.11
C LYS A 102 8.47 9.07 10.34
N GLU A 103 9.62 9.74 10.28
CA GLU A 103 10.61 9.74 11.36
C GLU A 103 10.02 10.28 12.67
N VAL A 104 9.26 11.37 12.61
CA VAL A 104 8.57 11.94 13.79
C VAL A 104 7.51 10.99 14.32
N SER A 105 6.75 10.33 13.44
CA SER A 105 5.76 9.33 13.84
C SER A 105 6.41 8.16 14.60
N GLU A 106 7.54 7.69 14.11
CA GLU A 106 8.31 6.61 14.73
C GLU A 106 8.91 7.04 16.08
N GLU A 107 9.54 8.22 16.14
CA GLU A 107 10.15 8.76 17.37
C GLU A 107 9.11 8.97 18.48
N LEU A 108 7.93 9.48 18.15
CA LEU A 108 6.86 9.70 19.11
C LEU A 108 5.99 8.45 19.37
N GLY A 109 6.27 7.33 18.70
CA GLY A 109 5.49 6.10 18.84
C GLY A 109 4.02 6.25 18.38
N ARG A 110 3.75 7.13 17.41
CA ARG A 110 2.40 7.37 16.90
C ARG A 110 1.99 6.31 15.88
N LYS A 111 0.74 5.88 15.93
CA LYS A 111 0.08 5.16 14.85
C LYS A 111 -0.52 6.19 13.88
N THR A 112 0.18 6.44 12.79
CA THR A 112 -0.13 7.55 11.88
C THR A 112 -0.72 7.05 10.57
N ILE A 113 -1.80 7.70 10.11
CA ILE A 113 -2.33 7.58 8.75
C ILE A 113 -2.02 8.89 8.04
N VAL A 114 -1.38 8.82 6.88
CA VAL A 114 -1.11 9.98 6.03
C VAL A 114 -2.14 10.02 4.91
N ILE A 115 -2.84 11.14 4.77
CA ILE A 115 -3.87 11.35 3.75
C ILE A 115 -3.40 12.47 2.82
N ALA A 116 -3.17 12.12 1.56
CA ALA A 116 -2.92 13.06 0.47
C ALA A 116 -4.25 13.36 -0.24
N ALA A 117 -4.89 14.46 0.14
CA ALA A 117 -6.20 14.84 -0.39
C ALA A 117 -6.06 15.84 -1.54
N THR A 118 -6.21 15.37 -2.77
CA THR A 118 -6.08 16.17 -4.00
C THR A 118 -6.88 15.53 -5.13
N ASP A 119 -7.16 16.29 -6.20
CA ASP A 119 -7.60 15.73 -7.47
C ASP A 119 -6.42 14.99 -8.14
N PHE A 120 -6.64 14.00 -8.99
CA PHE A 120 -5.57 13.41 -9.82
C PHE A 120 -5.10 14.44 -10.85
N SER A 121 -6.00 14.90 -11.69
CA SER A 121 -5.76 16.01 -12.61
C SER A 121 -6.88 17.04 -12.54
N ARG A 122 -6.58 18.23 -13.00
CA ARG A 122 -7.55 19.31 -13.15
C ARG A 122 -7.20 20.12 -14.39
N VAL A 123 -8.13 20.25 -15.32
CA VAL A 123 -7.95 21.04 -16.53
C VAL A 123 -9.02 22.13 -16.64
N GLU A 124 -8.64 23.26 -17.26
CA GLU A 124 -9.56 24.37 -17.51
C GLU A 124 -10.10 24.36 -18.95
N ALA A 125 -9.42 23.66 -19.86
CA ALA A 125 -9.81 23.58 -21.26
C ALA A 125 -10.21 22.14 -21.63
N SER A 126 -11.37 21.98 -22.27
CA SER A 126 -11.88 20.68 -22.72
C SER A 126 -10.94 19.93 -23.67
N ALA A 127 -10.14 20.67 -24.44
CA ALA A 127 -9.13 20.09 -25.34
C ALA A 127 -8.04 19.29 -24.59
N LEU A 128 -7.87 19.47 -23.28
CA LEU A 128 -6.90 18.77 -22.45
C LEU A 128 -7.45 17.55 -21.74
N ILE A 129 -8.75 17.27 -21.83
CA ILE A 129 -9.41 16.17 -21.08
C ILE A 129 -8.76 14.81 -21.39
N GLU A 130 -8.57 14.48 -22.66
CA GLU A 130 -7.98 13.18 -23.00
C GLU A 130 -6.52 13.07 -22.58
N THR A 131 -5.75 14.15 -22.65
CA THR A 131 -4.39 14.19 -22.11
C THR A 131 -4.40 13.99 -20.60
N ALA A 132 -5.32 14.63 -19.88
CA ALA A 132 -5.48 14.50 -18.45
C ALA A 132 -5.82 13.06 -18.05
N LYS A 133 -6.81 12.44 -18.70
CA LYS A 133 -7.19 11.04 -18.45
C LYS A 133 -6.04 10.07 -18.69
N GLN A 134 -5.25 10.26 -19.76
CA GLN A 134 -4.10 9.42 -20.03
C GLN A 134 -3.00 9.60 -18.99
N THR A 135 -2.77 10.82 -18.54
CA THR A 135 -1.80 11.14 -17.50
C THR A 135 -2.23 10.58 -16.14
N ASP A 136 -3.50 10.70 -15.79
CA ASP A 136 -4.07 10.09 -14.59
C ASP A 136 -3.90 8.58 -14.61
N LYS A 137 -4.14 7.93 -15.74
CA LYS A 137 -3.95 6.48 -15.90
C LYS A 137 -2.51 6.05 -15.65
N ASN A 138 -1.54 6.82 -16.14
CA ASN A 138 -0.11 6.56 -15.89
C ASN A 138 0.21 6.72 -14.38
N LEU A 139 -0.30 7.78 -13.76
CA LEU A 139 -0.13 8.03 -12.34
C LEU A 139 -0.77 6.91 -11.48
N ILE A 140 -1.97 6.48 -11.84
CA ILE A 140 -2.66 5.36 -11.20
C ILE A 140 -1.83 4.08 -11.26
N ASN A 141 -1.22 3.77 -12.41
CA ASN A 141 -0.38 2.59 -12.56
C ASN A 141 0.84 2.64 -11.61
N ILE A 142 1.52 3.78 -11.52
CA ILE A 142 2.64 4.00 -10.61
C ILE A 142 2.18 3.83 -9.15
N MET A 143 1.09 4.49 -8.80
CA MET A 143 0.55 4.44 -7.45
C MET A 143 0.07 3.03 -7.07
N SER A 144 -0.60 2.32 -7.97
CA SER A 144 -1.08 0.95 -7.73
C SER A 144 0.06 -0.04 -7.54
N ALA A 145 1.14 0.12 -8.30
CA ALA A 145 2.33 -0.74 -8.16
C ALA A 145 3.14 -0.45 -6.90
N GLY A 146 2.96 0.73 -6.26
CA GLY A 146 3.80 1.20 -5.17
C GLY A 146 5.22 1.57 -5.63
N GLU A 147 5.41 1.81 -6.92
CA GLU A 147 6.69 2.17 -7.54
C GLU A 147 6.89 3.70 -7.53
N PHE A 148 6.91 4.27 -6.34
CA PHE A 148 6.89 5.73 -6.12
C PHE A 148 8.09 6.48 -6.69
N ASN A 149 9.21 5.81 -6.98
CA ASN A 149 10.36 6.41 -7.66
C ASN A 149 9.99 6.94 -9.06
N HIS A 150 9.02 6.33 -9.73
CA HIS A 150 8.56 6.78 -11.05
C HIS A 150 7.74 8.07 -11.01
N LEU A 151 7.32 8.54 -9.83
CA LEU A 151 6.71 9.87 -9.68
C LEU A 151 7.67 10.98 -10.12
N PHE A 152 8.97 10.81 -9.87
CA PHE A 152 9.99 11.82 -10.24
C PHE A 152 10.18 11.92 -11.76
N ASP A 153 9.96 10.83 -12.50
CA ASP A 153 10.02 10.84 -13.96
C ASP A 153 8.88 11.70 -14.55
N MET A 154 7.72 11.72 -13.87
CA MET A 154 6.57 12.52 -14.29
C MET A 154 6.75 14.03 -14.08
N GLU A 155 7.64 14.45 -13.19
CA GLU A 155 7.89 15.89 -12.92
C GLU A 155 8.35 16.65 -14.17
N THR A 156 9.07 15.96 -15.05
CA THR A 156 9.60 16.53 -16.29
C THR A 156 8.68 16.31 -17.50
N ASP A 157 7.59 15.56 -17.34
CA ASP A 157 6.64 15.35 -18.42
C ASP A 157 5.89 16.64 -18.78
N PRO A 158 5.97 17.12 -20.05
CA PRO A 158 5.29 18.33 -20.48
C PRO A 158 3.76 18.27 -20.32
N ALA A 159 3.15 17.08 -20.37
CA ALA A 159 1.72 16.90 -20.15
C ALA A 159 1.33 17.31 -18.73
N PHE A 160 2.10 16.88 -17.72
CA PHE A 160 1.87 17.26 -16.33
C PHE A 160 1.93 18.74 -16.06
N ASN A 161 2.80 19.46 -16.77
CA ASN A 161 2.92 20.93 -16.63
C ASN A 161 1.63 21.64 -17.06
N LYS A 162 0.80 21.02 -17.90
CA LYS A 162 -0.45 21.59 -18.42
C LYS A 162 -1.68 21.23 -17.59
N ILE A 163 -1.64 20.13 -16.86
CA ILE A 163 -2.80 19.60 -16.12
C ILE A 163 -2.72 19.77 -14.60
N GLY A 164 -1.67 20.40 -14.11
CA GLY A 164 -1.44 20.68 -12.69
C GLY A 164 -0.45 19.71 -12.02
N LYS A 165 0.35 20.25 -11.13
CA LYS A 165 1.42 19.52 -10.40
C LYS A 165 1.05 19.19 -8.96
N GLU A 166 -0.10 19.64 -8.51
CA GLU A 166 -0.49 19.55 -7.10
C GLU A 166 -0.63 18.10 -6.65
N SER A 167 -1.23 17.27 -7.49
CA SER A 167 -1.38 15.84 -7.22
C SER A 167 -0.03 15.15 -7.05
N LEU A 168 0.94 15.42 -7.94
CA LEU A 168 2.28 14.86 -7.82
C LEU A 168 2.97 15.26 -6.52
N ARG A 169 2.84 16.52 -6.11
CA ARG A 169 3.41 17.04 -4.86
C ARG A 169 2.83 16.33 -3.65
N MET A 170 1.50 16.18 -3.63
CA MET A 170 0.81 15.44 -2.57
C MET A 170 1.23 13.97 -2.54
N PHE A 171 1.30 13.32 -3.71
CA PHE A 171 1.70 11.91 -3.78
C PHE A 171 3.18 11.70 -3.47
N ALA A 172 4.05 12.65 -3.79
CA ALA A 172 5.44 12.61 -3.37
C ALA A 172 5.60 12.70 -1.84
N THR A 173 4.79 13.54 -1.18
CA THR A 173 4.76 13.61 0.27
C THR A 173 4.28 12.30 0.89
N LEU A 174 3.20 11.72 0.35
CA LEU A 174 2.71 10.40 0.76
C LEU A 174 3.78 9.31 0.57
N ALA A 175 4.42 9.29 -0.60
CA ALA A 175 5.48 8.33 -0.91
C ALA A 175 6.67 8.45 0.07
N GLY A 176 7.07 9.68 0.42
CA GLY A 176 8.11 9.92 1.42
C GLY A 176 7.74 9.40 2.81
N SER A 177 6.47 9.47 3.20
CA SER A 177 6.00 8.91 4.47
C SER A 177 6.01 7.37 4.48
N LEU A 178 6.15 6.75 3.32
CA LEU A 178 6.27 5.31 3.12
C LEU A 178 7.71 4.89 2.74
N ASP A 179 8.69 5.80 2.84
CA ASP A 179 10.08 5.52 2.48
C ASP A 179 10.61 4.27 3.15
N LYS A 180 11.27 3.39 2.37
CA LYS A 180 11.80 2.10 2.83
C LYS A 180 10.77 1.22 3.54
N THR A 181 9.48 1.40 3.25
CA THR A 181 8.40 0.59 3.80
C THR A 181 7.83 -0.28 2.69
N ASP A 182 7.77 -1.58 2.91
CA ASP A 182 7.01 -2.46 2.03
C ASP A 182 5.52 -2.17 2.16
N VAL A 183 4.86 -1.90 1.04
CA VAL A 183 3.44 -1.55 1.04
C VAL A 183 2.64 -2.43 0.09
N ILE A 184 1.37 -2.60 0.43
CA ILE A 184 0.35 -3.15 -0.47
C ILE A 184 -0.63 -2.03 -0.78
N SER A 185 -0.86 -1.79 -2.06
CA SER A 185 -1.96 -0.95 -2.51
C SER A 185 -3.26 -1.73 -2.51
N SER A 186 -4.36 -1.06 -2.22
CA SER A 186 -5.70 -1.62 -2.28
C SER A 186 -6.73 -0.53 -2.59
N ASN A 187 -7.89 -0.97 -3.08
CA ASN A 187 -9.02 -0.10 -3.36
C ASN A 187 -8.68 1.07 -4.28
N LEU A 188 -8.14 0.76 -5.44
CA LEU A 188 -7.98 1.78 -6.46
C LEU A 188 -9.30 1.94 -7.21
N SER A 189 -9.91 3.10 -7.08
CA SER A 189 -11.02 3.55 -7.91
C SER A 189 -10.62 4.81 -8.66
N TYR A 190 -11.17 5.01 -9.84
CA TYR A 190 -10.95 6.20 -10.63
C TYR A 190 -12.20 6.54 -11.43
N ASP A 191 -12.52 7.83 -11.48
CA ASP A 191 -13.56 8.42 -12.31
C ASP A 191 -13.09 9.78 -12.82
N TYR A 192 -13.73 10.27 -13.86
CA TYR A 192 -13.42 11.57 -14.46
C TYR A 192 -14.71 12.35 -14.70
N ALA A 193 -14.89 13.44 -13.98
CA ALA A 193 -16.04 14.32 -14.08
C ALA A 193 -15.65 15.79 -13.90
N ASP A 194 -16.40 16.70 -14.46
CA ASP A 194 -16.21 18.16 -14.28
C ASP A 194 -14.76 18.63 -14.54
N MET A 195 -14.13 18.08 -15.58
CA MET A 195 -12.75 18.36 -15.96
C MET A 195 -11.69 18.01 -14.90
N ARG A 196 -12.00 17.02 -14.04
CA ARG A 196 -11.12 16.54 -12.97
C ARG A 196 -11.07 15.02 -12.91
N GLY A 197 -9.92 14.50 -12.56
CA GLY A 197 -9.76 13.10 -12.22
C GLY A 197 -9.95 12.88 -10.72
N PHE A 198 -10.78 11.93 -10.35
CA PHE A 198 -11.06 11.53 -8.97
C PHE A 198 -10.63 10.09 -8.76
N GLY A 199 -10.06 9.80 -7.61
CA GLY A 199 -9.73 8.42 -7.29
C GLY A 199 -9.34 8.24 -5.83
N ILE A 200 -9.37 6.99 -5.39
CA ILE A 200 -8.94 6.59 -4.06
C ILE A 200 -7.93 5.47 -4.21
N CYS A 201 -6.77 5.64 -3.61
CA CYS A 201 -5.77 4.59 -3.45
C CYS A 201 -5.34 4.54 -1.99
N SER A 202 -5.33 3.36 -1.40
CA SER A 202 -4.88 3.16 -0.04
C SER A 202 -3.68 2.22 0.02
N TYR A 203 -2.80 2.46 0.99
CA TYR A 203 -1.60 1.67 1.22
C TYR A 203 -1.57 1.18 2.65
N ALA A 204 -1.30 -0.11 2.82
CA ALA A 204 -1.00 -0.69 4.11
C ALA A 204 0.48 -1.05 4.16
N SER A 205 1.17 -0.66 5.25
CA SER A 205 2.55 -1.09 5.48
C SER A 205 2.57 -2.56 5.85
N ILE A 206 3.51 -3.30 5.25
CA ILE A 206 3.76 -4.69 5.60
C ILE A 206 4.95 -4.70 6.57
N LYS A 207 4.68 -4.64 7.87
CA LYS A 207 5.72 -4.77 8.89
C LYS A 207 6.11 -6.22 9.13
N GLU A 208 5.18 -7.12 8.89
CA GLU A 208 5.30 -8.55 9.11
C GLU A 208 5.03 -9.31 7.82
N ASP A 209 5.47 -10.56 7.77
CA ASP A 209 5.21 -11.46 6.68
C ASP A 209 3.68 -11.68 6.52
N ARG A 210 3.13 -11.24 5.40
CA ARG A 210 1.69 -11.28 5.14
C ARG A 210 1.15 -12.70 5.19
N MET A 211 1.91 -13.65 4.64
CA MET A 211 1.50 -15.04 4.65
C MET A 211 1.50 -15.61 6.06
N ARG A 212 2.47 -15.24 6.87
CA ARG A 212 2.51 -15.64 8.29
C ARG A 212 1.28 -15.15 9.04
N ASN A 213 0.92 -13.87 8.91
CA ASN A 213 -0.28 -13.31 9.54
C ASN A 213 -1.57 -13.96 9.02
N PHE A 214 -1.61 -14.30 7.73
CA PHE A 214 -2.72 -15.00 7.12
C PHE A 214 -2.87 -16.41 7.70
N LEU A 215 -1.78 -17.15 7.80
CA LEU A 215 -1.76 -18.49 8.39
C LEU A 215 -2.13 -18.49 9.87
N GLU A 216 -1.69 -17.50 10.64
CA GLU A 216 -2.06 -17.35 12.05
C GLU A 216 -3.57 -17.12 12.23
N LYS A 217 -4.23 -16.44 11.27
CA LYS A 217 -5.69 -16.23 11.28
C LYS A 217 -6.50 -17.43 10.84
N LEU A 218 -5.97 -18.26 9.95
CA LEU A 218 -6.65 -19.46 9.45
C LEU A 218 -6.67 -20.60 10.49
N GLY A 219 -5.77 -20.55 11.48
CA GLY A 219 -5.64 -21.59 12.48
C GLY A 219 -4.95 -22.87 11.95
N PRO A 220 -5.06 -23.99 12.64
CA PRO A 220 -4.27 -25.20 12.36
C PRO A 220 -4.62 -25.92 11.05
N TYR A 221 -5.59 -25.45 10.28
CA TYR A 221 -6.09 -26.16 9.10
C TYR A 221 -5.30 -25.94 7.81
N ASP A 222 -4.26 -25.09 7.81
CA ASP A 222 -3.52 -24.81 6.58
C ASP A 222 -2.02 -25.09 6.65
N GLU A 223 -1.67 -26.22 7.22
CA GLU A 223 -0.29 -26.72 7.22
C GLU A 223 0.23 -26.95 5.78
N TYR A 224 -0.66 -27.15 4.80
CA TYR A 224 -0.32 -27.28 3.39
C TYR A 224 0.21 -25.95 2.82
N ALA A 225 -0.53 -24.88 3.00
CA ALA A 225 -0.15 -23.54 2.51
C ALA A 225 1.09 -23.02 3.25
N LYS A 226 1.21 -23.28 4.54
CA LYS A 226 2.40 -22.94 5.34
C LYS A 226 3.64 -23.63 4.82
N LEU A 227 3.58 -24.95 4.57
CA LEU A 227 4.68 -25.73 4.04
C LEU A 227 5.11 -25.23 2.66
N ALA A 228 4.13 -24.94 1.79
CA ALA A 228 4.39 -24.38 0.46
C ALA A 228 5.08 -23.01 0.54
N TYR A 229 4.61 -22.12 1.39
CA TYR A 229 5.19 -20.81 1.57
C TYR A 229 6.62 -20.86 2.15
N GLU A 230 6.85 -21.69 3.17
CA GLU A 230 8.19 -21.87 3.76
C GLU A 230 9.17 -22.44 2.70
N ALA A 231 8.73 -23.35 1.84
CA ALA A 231 9.53 -23.87 0.74
C ALA A 231 9.89 -22.78 -0.29
N ILE A 232 8.94 -21.92 -0.66
CA ILE A 232 9.19 -20.76 -1.53
C ILE A 232 10.22 -19.83 -0.89
N VAL A 233 10.07 -19.49 0.38
CA VAL A 233 10.96 -18.58 1.10
C VAL A 233 12.40 -19.15 1.14
N ALA A 234 12.54 -20.41 1.53
CA ALA A 234 13.86 -21.07 1.59
C ALA A 234 14.56 -21.05 0.23
N PHE A 235 13.82 -21.40 -0.83
CA PHE A 235 14.39 -21.44 -2.16
C PHE A 235 14.70 -20.06 -2.75
N VAL A 236 13.81 -19.10 -2.60
CA VAL A 236 14.02 -17.75 -3.15
C VAL A 236 15.20 -17.05 -2.47
N LYS A 237 15.30 -17.14 -1.13
CA LYS A 237 16.37 -16.50 -0.37
C LYS A 237 17.70 -17.21 -0.49
N ASN A 238 17.70 -18.53 -0.26
CA ASN A 238 18.94 -19.29 -0.05
C ASN A 238 19.24 -20.28 -1.15
N LYS A 239 18.32 -20.48 -2.12
CA LYS A 239 18.39 -21.56 -3.12
C LYS A 239 18.39 -22.97 -2.50
N GLU A 240 17.85 -23.11 -1.30
CA GLU A 240 17.76 -24.36 -0.56
C GLU A 240 16.39 -25.02 -0.73
N ILE A 241 16.36 -26.32 -0.90
CA ILE A 241 15.12 -27.09 -0.86
C ILE A 241 14.83 -27.40 0.61
N LEU A 242 13.68 -26.94 1.10
CA LEU A 242 13.26 -27.16 2.48
C LEU A 242 13.17 -28.68 2.76
N PRO A 243 13.84 -29.18 3.81
CA PRO A 243 13.62 -30.56 4.23
C PRO A 243 12.21 -30.74 4.79
N VAL A 244 11.62 -31.91 4.64
CA VAL A 244 10.29 -32.20 5.21
C VAL A 244 10.33 -32.06 6.73
N PRO A 245 9.57 -31.11 7.32
CA PRO A 245 9.58 -30.90 8.77
C PRO A 245 9.05 -32.14 9.53
N SER A 246 9.75 -32.53 10.58
CA SER A 246 9.36 -33.68 11.42
C SER A 246 8.08 -33.46 12.23
N THR A 247 7.64 -32.22 12.34
CA THR A 247 6.44 -31.81 13.08
C THR A 247 5.15 -31.88 12.26
N LEU A 248 5.23 -32.21 10.98
CA LEU A 248 4.06 -32.27 10.11
C LEU A 248 3.11 -33.42 10.50
N PRO A 249 1.80 -33.19 10.39
CA PRO A 249 0.82 -34.26 10.51
C PRO A 249 1.12 -35.43 9.57
N SER A 250 0.89 -36.67 10.05
CA SER A 250 1.20 -37.88 9.29
C SER A 250 0.52 -37.93 7.91
N GLU A 251 -0.66 -37.32 7.81
CA GLU A 251 -1.42 -37.19 6.56
C GLU A 251 -0.67 -36.41 5.49
N ILE A 252 0.06 -35.36 5.90
CA ILE A 252 0.87 -34.55 4.99
C ILE A 252 2.22 -35.21 4.78
N ALA A 253 2.89 -35.63 5.86
CA ALA A 253 4.23 -36.20 5.82
C ALA A 253 4.32 -37.49 4.99
N LYS A 254 3.28 -38.34 5.00
CA LYS A 254 3.24 -39.66 4.36
C LYS A 254 2.12 -39.80 3.33
N GLY A 255 1.21 -38.83 3.25
CA GLY A 255 0.11 -38.83 2.28
C GLY A 255 0.60 -38.93 0.83
N LYS A 256 -0.30 -39.28 -0.05
CA LYS A 256 -0.05 -39.39 -1.50
C LYS A 256 -1.22 -38.73 -2.25
N GLY A 257 -0.90 -37.96 -3.30
CA GLY A 257 -1.94 -37.30 -4.11
C GLY A 257 -1.36 -36.34 -5.13
N GLY A 258 -2.23 -35.74 -5.91
CA GLY A 258 -1.88 -34.60 -6.75
C GLY A 258 -1.80 -33.32 -5.92
N VAL A 259 -0.89 -32.44 -6.28
CA VAL A 259 -0.70 -31.13 -5.64
C VAL A 259 -0.72 -30.03 -6.71
N PHE A 260 -1.50 -29.00 -6.43
CA PHE A 260 -1.53 -27.76 -7.22
C PHE A 260 -1.24 -26.61 -6.28
N VAL A 261 -0.31 -25.76 -6.65
CA VAL A 261 0.06 -24.56 -5.88
C VAL A 261 -0.16 -23.34 -6.75
N THR A 262 -0.92 -22.38 -6.22
CA THR A 262 -1.13 -21.08 -6.84
C THR A 262 -0.58 -19.98 -5.93
N ILE A 263 0.23 -19.11 -6.49
CA ILE A 263 0.79 -17.94 -5.82
C ILE A 263 0.00 -16.72 -6.28
N TYR A 264 -0.43 -15.90 -5.35
CA TYR A 264 -1.09 -14.63 -5.63
C TYR A 264 -0.24 -13.48 -5.11
N LEU A 265 -0.14 -12.42 -5.89
CA LEU A 265 0.45 -11.14 -5.51
C LEU A 265 -0.65 -10.08 -5.56
N ASN A 266 -0.96 -9.46 -4.42
CA ASN A 266 -2.04 -8.48 -4.30
C ASN A 266 -3.43 -8.99 -4.76
N GLY A 267 -3.66 -10.30 -4.66
CA GLY A 267 -4.91 -10.94 -5.06
C GLY A 267 -4.98 -11.43 -6.51
N GLU A 268 -3.97 -11.10 -7.33
CA GLU A 268 -3.85 -11.59 -8.71
C GLU A 268 -2.91 -12.79 -8.80
N GLU A 269 -3.18 -13.71 -9.71
CA GLU A 269 -2.33 -14.88 -9.93
C GLU A 269 -0.91 -14.44 -10.35
N ARG A 270 0.09 -14.94 -9.64
CA ARG A 270 1.51 -14.59 -9.82
C ARG A 270 2.38 -15.80 -10.19
N GLY A 271 1.88 -16.99 -10.03
CA GLY A 271 2.52 -18.22 -10.40
C GLY A 271 1.62 -19.42 -10.07
N HIS A 272 1.71 -20.46 -10.91
CA HIS A 272 0.94 -21.68 -10.73
C HIS A 272 1.75 -22.89 -11.20
N TYR A 273 1.64 -23.97 -10.47
CA TYR A 273 2.17 -25.27 -10.92
C TYR A 273 1.33 -26.39 -10.32
N GLY A 274 1.14 -27.45 -11.10
CA GLY A 274 0.44 -28.67 -10.67
C GLY A 274 1.24 -29.91 -11.01
N PHE A 275 1.24 -30.86 -10.09
CA PHE A 275 1.96 -32.10 -10.29
C PHE A 275 1.27 -33.28 -9.58
N VAL A 276 1.31 -34.44 -10.21
CA VAL A 276 0.84 -35.69 -9.64
C VAL A 276 1.98 -36.70 -9.65
N ASN A 277 2.56 -36.99 -8.50
CA ASN A 277 3.60 -38.00 -8.35
C ASN A 277 3.05 -39.21 -7.59
N LYS A 278 3.53 -40.40 -7.92
CA LYS A 278 3.16 -41.65 -7.28
C LYS A 278 4.15 -42.09 -6.21
N ASP A 279 5.37 -41.60 -6.30
CA ASP A 279 6.53 -42.13 -5.58
C ASP A 279 6.92 -41.31 -4.35
N LYS A 280 6.65 -40.03 -4.36
CA LYS A 280 6.96 -39.10 -3.24
C LYS A 280 5.82 -38.95 -2.25
N SER A 281 6.14 -38.46 -1.07
CA SER A 281 5.15 -38.07 -0.08
C SER A 281 4.46 -36.77 -0.50
N LEU A 282 3.27 -36.53 0.05
CA LEU A 282 2.51 -35.29 -0.20
C LEU A 282 3.32 -34.05 0.21
N ALA A 283 4.06 -34.14 1.33
CA ALA A 283 4.93 -33.06 1.80
C ALA A 283 6.03 -32.72 0.78
N GLU A 284 6.72 -33.73 0.25
CA GLU A 284 7.75 -33.53 -0.79
C GLU A 284 7.16 -32.96 -2.07
N ASP A 285 5.95 -33.38 -2.44
CA ASP A 285 5.28 -32.86 -3.63
C ASP A 285 4.82 -31.40 -3.42
N ILE A 286 4.34 -31.02 -2.24
CA ILE A 286 4.01 -29.63 -1.90
C ILE A 286 5.26 -28.75 -2.02
N ILE A 287 6.38 -29.14 -1.40
CA ILE A 287 7.63 -28.39 -1.42
C ILE A 287 8.10 -28.20 -2.88
N ASN A 288 8.18 -29.28 -3.66
CA ASN A 288 8.66 -29.21 -5.04
C ASN A 288 7.71 -28.41 -5.96
N THR A 289 6.40 -28.57 -5.79
CA THR A 289 5.39 -27.87 -6.59
C THR A 289 5.38 -26.38 -6.27
N ALA A 290 5.51 -26.00 -4.99
CA ALA A 290 5.60 -24.62 -4.56
C ALA A 290 6.82 -23.90 -5.14
N ILE A 291 7.99 -24.54 -5.10
CA ILE A 291 9.21 -24.00 -5.74
C ILE A 291 9.01 -23.82 -7.24
N LYS A 292 8.40 -24.78 -7.91
CA LYS A 292 8.14 -24.69 -9.36
C LYS A 292 7.11 -23.60 -9.69
N ALA A 293 6.05 -23.44 -8.90
CA ALA A 293 5.10 -22.34 -9.07
C ALA A 293 5.79 -20.96 -8.96
N ALA A 294 6.80 -20.85 -8.10
CA ALA A 294 7.55 -19.61 -7.92
C ALA A 294 8.62 -19.37 -9.00
N THR A 295 9.07 -20.40 -9.73
CA THR A 295 10.30 -20.29 -10.55
C THR A 295 10.16 -20.76 -11.99
N VAL A 296 9.21 -21.63 -12.31
CA VAL A 296 9.13 -22.35 -13.61
C VAL A 296 7.88 -21.97 -14.42
N ASP A 297 6.92 -21.29 -13.84
CA ASP A 297 5.75 -20.81 -14.60
C ASP A 297 6.19 -19.80 -15.66
N SER A 298 6.09 -20.22 -16.93
CA SER A 298 6.58 -19.46 -18.09
C SER A 298 5.85 -18.12 -18.32
N ARG A 299 4.70 -17.93 -17.70
CA ARG A 299 3.91 -16.68 -17.79
C ARG A 299 4.53 -15.55 -17.00
N PHE A 300 5.38 -15.86 -16.02
CA PHE A 300 5.93 -14.92 -15.07
C PHE A 300 7.45 -15.07 -14.92
N LYS A 301 8.12 -13.98 -14.54
CA LYS A 301 9.50 -14.08 -14.06
C LYS A 301 9.53 -14.80 -12.70
N PRO A 302 10.64 -15.46 -12.33
CA PRO A 302 10.77 -16.05 -10.99
C PRO A 302 10.42 -15.06 -9.88
N VAL A 303 9.75 -15.54 -8.84
CA VAL A 303 9.40 -14.72 -7.66
C VAL A 303 10.69 -14.17 -7.03
N SER A 304 10.71 -12.89 -6.77
CA SER A 304 11.84 -12.18 -6.15
C SER A 304 11.72 -12.15 -4.62
N GLU A 305 12.85 -11.90 -3.94
CA GLU A 305 12.85 -11.78 -2.48
C GLU A 305 11.95 -10.63 -1.98
N SER A 306 11.86 -9.53 -2.73
CA SER A 306 11.02 -8.38 -2.39
C SER A 306 9.51 -8.67 -2.45
N GLU A 307 9.12 -9.73 -3.16
CA GLU A 307 7.71 -10.15 -3.27
C GLU A 307 7.28 -11.08 -2.13
N LEU A 308 8.23 -11.74 -1.42
CA LEU A 308 7.91 -12.76 -0.42
C LEU A 308 6.92 -12.31 0.65
N LYS A 309 7.05 -11.08 1.14
CA LYS A 309 6.12 -10.53 2.14
C LYS A 309 4.75 -10.11 1.59
N LYS A 310 4.60 -10.09 0.27
CA LYS A 310 3.41 -9.58 -0.45
C LYS A 310 2.56 -10.70 -1.04
N ILE A 311 3.11 -11.89 -1.18
CA ILE A 311 2.41 -13.05 -1.77
C ILE A 311 1.53 -13.78 -0.75
N THR A 312 0.51 -14.46 -1.26
CA THR A 312 -0.25 -15.51 -0.57
C THR A 312 -0.20 -16.77 -1.41
N VAL A 313 -0.33 -17.94 -0.76
CA VAL A 313 -0.20 -19.24 -1.42
C VAL A 313 -1.44 -20.06 -1.14
N GLU A 314 -2.00 -20.64 -2.18
CA GLU A 314 -3.08 -21.61 -2.11
C GLU A 314 -2.53 -22.99 -2.51
N VAL A 315 -2.93 -24.02 -1.76
CA VAL A 315 -2.59 -25.41 -2.05
C VAL A 315 -3.85 -26.22 -2.18
N VAL A 316 -4.04 -26.85 -3.34
CA VAL A 316 -5.12 -27.78 -3.60
C VAL A 316 -4.53 -29.17 -3.73
N THR A 317 -5.06 -30.13 -2.97
CA THR A 317 -4.65 -31.54 -3.05
C THR A 317 -5.79 -32.42 -3.57
N CYS A 318 -5.46 -33.34 -4.45
CA CYS A 318 -6.40 -34.34 -4.97
C CYS A 318 -6.04 -35.70 -4.40
N SER A 319 -6.80 -36.20 -3.42
CA SER A 319 -6.70 -37.56 -2.97
C SER A 319 -7.29 -38.52 -4.02
N ARG A 320 -6.65 -39.69 -4.25
CA ARG A 320 -7.26 -40.71 -5.07
C ARG A 320 -8.52 -41.28 -4.36
N PRO A 321 -9.60 -41.50 -5.09
CA PRO A 321 -10.63 -42.37 -4.56
C PRO A 321 -10.01 -43.75 -4.28
N HIS A 322 -10.18 -44.27 -3.06
CA HIS A 322 -9.85 -45.65 -2.78
C HIS A 322 -10.59 -46.53 -3.80
N SER A 323 -9.82 -47.25 -4.63
CA SER A 323 -10.41 -48.38 -5.35
C SER A 323 -10.96 -49.33 -4.32
N GLN A 324 -12.28 -49.43 -4.25
CA GLN A 324 -12.90 -50.53 -3.55
C GLN A 324 -12.38 -51.80 -4.18
N SER A 325 -11.59 -52.56 -3.42
CA SER A 325 -11.27 -53.93 -3.78
C SER A 325 -12.58 -54.68 -3.77
N SER A 326 -13.11 -54.96 -4.95
CA SER A 326 -14.15 -55.98 -5.11
C SER A 326 -13.54 -57.31 -4.68
N ALA A 327 -13.87 -57.71 -3.46
CA ALA A 327 -13.72 -59.09 -3.04
C ALA A 327 -14.78 -59.91 -3.79
N SER A 328 -14.31 -60.73 -4.72
CA SER A 328 -15.01 -61.84 -5.27
C SER A 328 -14.94 -63.04 -4.31
#